data_ac51e1ef9e2e6480af64644770c7c47e
#
_entry.id   ac51e1ef9e2e6480af64644770c7c47e
#
_cell.length_a   1.000
_cell.length_b   1.000
_cell.length_c   1.000
_cell.angle_alpha   90.00
_cell.angle_beta   90.00
_cell.angle_gamma   90.00
#
_symmetry.space_group_name_H-M   'P 1'
#
loop_
_entity.id
_entity.type
_entity.pdbx_description
1 polymer ?
#
loop_
_entity_poly.entity_id
_entity_poly.type
_entity_poly.pdbx_seq_one_letter_code
_entity_poly.pdbx_strand_id
1 'polypeptide(L)' 'MSIDPTEIEEAEADLEEWLVEQAEAGVPEIVLIGLLRDYAGDIEDLGYVPRMWGNSKQ' A
#
# COMPACT_ATOMS: atom_id res chain seq x y z
N MET A 1 1.30 5.81 -21.44
CA MET A 1 1.98 4.62 -20.87
C MET A 1 0.94 3.55 -20.58
N SER A 2 1.23 2.34 -20.99
CA SER A 2 0.31 1.24 -20.73
C SER A 2 0.86 0.34 -19.63
N ILE A 3 -0.04 -0.26 -18.88
CA ILE A 3 0.33 -1.15 -17.79
C ILE A 3 -0.20 -2.55 -18.11
N ASP A 4 0.64 -3.54 -17.83
CA ASP A 4 0.29 -4.93 -18.03
C ASP A 4 -0.72 -5.34 -16.96
N PRO A 5 -1.88 -5.91 -17.34
CA PRO A 5 -2.83 -6.40 -16.34
C PRO A 5 -2.22 -7.36 -15.34
N THR A 6 -1.22 -8.14 -15.76
CA THR A 6 -0.53 -9.05 -14.84
C THR A 6 0.15 -8.28 -13.72
N GLU A 7 0.72 -7.12 -14.03
CA GLU A 7 1.37 -6.29 -13.01
C GLU A 7 0.37 -5.79 -11.99
N ILE A 8 -0.85 -5.46 -12.44
CA ILE A 8 -1.88 -5.02 -11.52
C ILE A 8 -2.29 -6.16 -10.59
N GLU A 9 -2.46 -7.35 -11.15
CA GLU A 9 -2.83 -8.51 -10.34
C GLU A 9 -1.76 -8.84 -9.31
N GLU A 10 -0.49 -8.74 -9.72
CA GLU A 10 0.61 -8.98 -8.80
C GLU A 10 0.65 -7.94 -7.69
N ALA A 11 0.41 -6.69 -8.04
CA ALA A 11 0.38 -5.62 -7.04
C ALA A 11 -0.75 -5.84 -6.04
N GLU A 12 -1.92 -6.28 -6.53
CA GLU A 12 -3.04 -6.59 -5.64
C GLU A 12 -2.69 -7.73 -4.69
N ALA A 13 -2.07 -8.78 -5.24
CA ALA A 13 -1.71 -9.94 -4.42
C ALA A 13 -0.69 -9.54 -3.36
N ASP A 14 0.28 -8.72 -3.74
CA ASP A 14 1.29 -8.25 -2.79
C ASP A 14 0.66 -7.40 -1.70
N LEU A 15 -0.29 -6.54 -2.06
CA LEU A 15 -0.97 -5.70 -1.08
C LEU A 15 -1.78 -6.56 -0.12
N GLU A 16 -2.51 -7.54 -0.65
CA GLU A 16 -3.31 -8.41 0.20
C GLU A 16 -2.43 -9.19 1.16
N GLU A 17 -1.28 -9.67 0.67
CA GLU A 17 -0.34 -10.38 1.53
C GLU A 17 0.17 -9.49 2.65
N TRP A 18 0.48 -8.24 2.31
CA TRP A 18 0.94 -7.28 3.31
C TRP A 18 -0.15 -7.04 4.37
N LEU A 19 -1.40 -6.89 3.90
CA LEU A 19 -2.51 -6.67 4.83
C LEU A 19 -2.69 -7.85 5.78
N VAL A 20 -2.61 -9.07 5.25
CA VAL A 20 -2.73 -10.26 6.08
C VAL A 20 -1.62 -10.30 7.12
N GLU A 21 -0.39 -10.01 6.69
CA GLU A 21 0.75 -10.01 7.60
C GLU A 21 0.56 -9.02 8.74
N GLN A 22 0.07 -7.83 8.41
CA GLN A 22 -0.15 -6.81 9.44
C GLN A 22 -1.25 -7.22 10.41
N ALA A 23 -2.33 -7.78 9.89
CA ALA A 23 -3.42 -8.24 10.74
C ALA A 23 -2.95 -9.34 11.67
N GLU A 24 -2.15 -10.27 11.16
CA GLU A 24 -1.61 -11.35 11.98
C GLU A 24 -0.62 -10.85 13.01
N ALA A 25 0.06 -9.77 12.71
CA ALA A 25 1.00 -9.15 13.64
C ALA A 25 0.28 -8.37 14.75
N GLY A 26 -1.05 -8.21 14.64
CA GLY A 26 -1.81 -7.57 15.68
C GLY A 26 -2.23 -6.14 15.36
N VAL A 27 -2.01 -5.67 14.15
CA VAL A 27 -2.46 -4.33 13.77
C VAL A 27 -3.97 -4.36 13.57
N PRO A 28 -4.74 -3.56 14.31
CA PRO A 28 -6.20 -3.60 14.17
C PRO A 28 -6.65 -3.16 12.77
N GLU A 29 -7.74 -3.76 12.31
CA GLU A 29 -8.25 -3.43 10.98
C GLU A 29 -8.60 -1.95 10.84
N ILE A 30 -9.09 -1.33 11.91
CA ILE A 30 -9.43 0.09 11.83
C ILE A 30 -8.18 0.94 11.54
N VAL A 31 -7.03 0.52 12.08
CA VAL A 31 -5.77 1.21 11.80
C VAL A 31 -5.36 0.98 10.35
N LEU A 32 -5.52 -0.24 9.84
CA LEU A 32 -5.19 -0.54 8.46
C LEU A 32 -6.05 0.29 7.51
N ILE A 33 -7.35 0.39 7.81
CA ILE A 33 -8.24 1.22 7.00
C ILE A 33 -7.76 2.67 6.97
N GLY A 34 -7.40 3.20 8.13
CA GLY A 34 -6.93 4.58 8.20
C GLY A 34 -5.65 4.79 7.41
N LEU A 35 -4.70 3.86 7.53
CA LEU A 35 -3.45 3.95 6.79
C LEU A 35 -3.68 3.93 5.29
N LEU A 36 -4.53 3.01 4.83
CA LEU A 36 -4.80 2.91 3.40
C LEU A 36 -5.44 4.18 2.87
N ARG A 37 -6.39 4.74 3.62
CA ARG A 37 -7.05 5.96 3.20
C ARG A 37 -6.09 7.14 3.18
N ASP A 38 -5.24 7.26 4.20
CA ASP A 38 -4.30 8.37 4.29
C ASP A 38 -3.31 8.32 3.13
N TYR A 39 -2.74 7.15 2.87
CA TYR A 39 -1.76 7.04 1.79
C TYR A 39 -2.40 7.17 0.42
N ALA A 40 -3.62 6.69 0.26
CA ALA A 40 -4.34 6.91 -0.99
C ALA A 40 -4.52 8.42 -1.24
N GLY A 41 -4.90 9.17 -0.20
CA GLY A 41 -5.05 10.60 -0.32
C GLY A 41 -3.73 11.30 -0.65
N ASP A 42 -2.66 10.88 0.01
CA ASP A 42 -1.33 11.46 -0.25
C ASP A 42 -0.91 11.24 -1.70
N ILE A 43 -1.10 10.03 -2.20
CA ILE A 43 -0.72 9.72 -3.58
C ILE A 43 -1.54 10.55 -4.56
N GLU A 44 -2.83 10.70 -4.27
CA GLU A 44 -3.69 11.50 -5.13
C GLU A 44 -3.24 12.96 -5.16
N ASP A 45 -2.92 13.50 -3.99
CA ASP A 45 -2.50 14.89 -3.89
C ASP A 45 -1.17 15.15 -4.57
N LEU A 46 -0.22 14.24 -4.37
CA LEU A 46 1.12 14.39 -4.93
C LEU A 46 1.17 13.99 -6.40
N GLY A 47 0.36 13.04 -6.81
CA GLY A 47 0.37 12.52 -8.15
C GLY A 47 1.39 11.42 -8.38
N TYR A 48 2.06 10.96 -7.33
CA TYR A 48 3.05 9.89 -7.42
C TYR A 48 3.32 9.33 -6.03
N VAL A 49 4.03 8.22 -5.97
CA VAL A 49 4.44 7.61 -4.71
C VAL A 49 5.86 8.05 -4.40
N PRO A 50 6.06 8.82 -3.32
CA PRO A 50 7.42 9.25 -2.97
C PRO A 50 8.32 8.04 -2.69
N ARG A 51 9.46 8.00 -3.36
CA ARG A 51 10.37 6.87 -3.21
C ARG A 51 11.02 6.81 -1.84
N MET A 52 11.08 7.95 -1.16
CA MET A 52 11.65 7.99 0.18
C MET A 52 10.85 7.16 1.18
N TRP A 53 9.58 6.89 0.89
CA TRP A 53 8.77 6.05 1.79
C TRP A 53 9.39 4.68 1.98
N GLY A 54 10.01 4.15 0.93
CA GLY A 54 10.64 2.85 1.01
C GLY A 54 11.93 2.84 1.81
N ASN A 55 12.52 4.01 2.04
CA ASN A 55 13.76 4.14 2.77
C ASN A 55 13.53 4.37 4.27
N SER A 56 12.29 4.49 4.71
CA SER A 56 12.00 4.80 6.10
C SER A 56 12.19 3.59 7.00
N LYS A 57 12.32 2.42 6.44
CA LYS A 57 12.53 1.20 7.21
C LYS A 57 14.01 0.99 7.43
N GLN A 58 14.39 0.82 8.65
CA GLN A 58 15.78 0.61 9.01
C GLN A 58 15.95 -0.59 9.91
#